data_1f141018c091cc3cee8637e7d8faa9a1
#
_entry.id   1f141018c091cc3cee8637e7d8faa9a1
#
_cell.length_a   1.000
_cell.length_b   1.000
_cell.length_c   1.000
_cell.angle_alpha   90.00
_cell.angle_beta   90.00
_cell.angle_gamma   90.00
#
_symmetry.space_group_name_H-M   'P 1'
#
loop_
_entity.id
_entity.type
_entity.pdbx_description
1 polymer ?
#
loop_
_entity_poly.entity_id
_entity_poly.type
_entity_poly.pdbx_seq_one_letter_code
_entity_poly.pdbx_strand_id
1 'polypeptide(L)'
;EEARKSIHNNGGGVYNHQLYFDSMRSPAGQEPCGALEEALVRDFGSVRQWKEQMSQAATGVFGSGWAWLVSDQDGTLMVLTTANQDVPDLKLYTSIFPIDVWEHAYYLQYQNRRPDYVEGWHKLIHWKKAGRRYEQVLCRLERAAGEAEKL
;
A
#
# COMPACT_ATOMS: atom_id res chain seq x y z
N GLU A 1 -20.96 -2.95 -21.33
CA GLU A 1 -19.66 -3.55 -20.95
C GLU A 1 -18.52 -2.53 -21.01
N GLU A 2 -18.41 -1.77 -22.12
CA GLU A 2 -17.38 -0.75 -22.32
C GLU A 2 -17.41 0.37 -21.27
N ALA A 3 -18.60 0.91 -20.97
CA ALA A 3 -18.78 1.93 -19.94
C ALA A 3 -18.34 1.42 -18.54
N ARG A 4 -18.65 0.16 -18.20
CA ARG A 4 -18.24 -0.45 -16.94
C ARG A 4 -16.70 -0.57 -16.84
N LYS A 5 -16.05 -1.00 -17.93
CA LYS A 5 -14.58 -1.08 -18.00
C LYS A 5 -13.94 0.29 -17.89
N SER A 6 -14.51 1.31 -18.57
CA SER A 6 -14.04 2.68 -18.48
C SER A 6 -14.16 3.23 -17.05
N ILE A 7 -15.31 3.03 -16.38
CA ILE A 7 -15.50 3.43 -14.98
C ILE A 7 -14.51 2.72 -14.06
N HIS A 8 -14.30 1.42 -14.23
CA HIS A 8 -13.34 0.65 -13.44
C HIS A 8 -11.92 1.19 -13.59
N ASN A 9 -11.45 1.37 -14.81
CA ASN A 9 -10.09 1.83 -15.08
C ASN A 9 -9.87 3.28 -14.59
N ASN A 10 -10.79 4.18 -14.88
CA ASN A 10 -10.64 5.58 -14.47
C ASN A 10 -10.84 5.76 -12.96
N GLY A 11 -11.84 5.10 -12.38
CA GLY A 11 -12.09 5.13 -10.93
C GLY A 11 -10.93 4.52 -10.14
N GLY A 12 -10.44 3.36 -10.58
CA GLY A 12 -9.24 2.74 -10.02
C GLY A 12 -8.02 3.65 -10.13
N GLY A 13 -7.80 4.24 -11.31
CA GLY A 13 -6.70 5.19 -11.53
C GLY A 13 -6.76 6.39 -10.58
N VAL A 14 -7.94 6.98 -10.37
CA VAL A 14 -8.12 8.09 -9.43
C VAL A 14 -7.80 7.64 -8.00
N TYR A 15 -8.38 6.53 -7.56
CA TYR A 15 -8.15 5.99 -6.21
C TYR A 15 -6.66 5.70 -5.96
N ASN A 16 -6.03 4.97 -6.89
CA ASN A 16 -4.63 4.55 -6.78
C ASN A 16 -3.70 5.75 -6.67
N HIS A 17 -3.82 6.73 -7.56
CA HIS A 17 -2.95 7.90 -7.57
C HIS A 17 -3.20 8.85 -6.39
N GLN A 18 -4.44 9.05 -5.98
CA GLN A 18 -4.72 9.85 -4.78
C GLN A 18 -4.05 9.27 -3.54
N LEU A 19 -4.18 7.95 -3.35
CA LEU A 19 -3.56 7.26 -2.22
C LEU A 19 -2.03 7.25 -2.32
N TYR A 20 -1.48 7.02 -3.52
CA TYR A 20 -0.05 7.03 -3.79
C TYR A 20 0.58 8.37 -3.44
N PHE A 21 0.09 9.47 -4.00
CA PHE A 21 0.63 10.79 -3.71
C PHE A 21 0.41 11.21 -2.25
N ASP A 22 -0.74 10.86 -1.65
CA ASP A 22 -0.98 11.15 -0.24
C ASP A 22 -0.08 10.33 0.71
N SER A 23 0.50 9.24 0.22
CA SER A 23 1.39 8.36 0.98
C SER A 23 2.86 8.74 0.89
N MET A 24 3.19 9.80 0.17
CA MET A 24 4.57 10.25 -0.01
C MET A 24 4.81 11.64 0.59
N ARG A 25 6.06 11.90 0.94
CA ARG A 25 6.55 13.21 1.39
C ARG A 25 8.04 13.37 1.10
N SER A 26 8.55 14.59 1.18
CA SER A 26 9.99 14.84 1.11
C SER A 26 10.74 13.99 2.13
N PRO A 27 11.90 13.44 1.79
CA PRO A 27 12.71 12.64 2.68
C PRO A 27 12.96 13.38 3.98
N ALA A 28 12.62 12.76 5.11
CA ALA A 28 12.79 13.34 6.42
C ALA A 28 13.38 12.34 7.43
N GLY A 29 13.96 11.23 6.93
CA GLY A 29 14.54 10.19 7.78
C GLY A 29 13.51 9.54 8.71
N GLN A 30 12.22 9.50 8.29
CA GLN A 30 11.18 8.86 9.10
C GLN A 30 11.24 7.35 8.91
N GLU A 31 11.02 6.66 10.00
CA GLU A 31 10.79 5.22 10.06
C GLU A 31 9.36 4.98 10.58
N PRO A 32 8.78 3.79 10.37
CA PRO A 32 7.52 3.44 10.99
C PRO A 32 7.65 3.50 12.52
N CYS A 33 6.54 3.78 13.20
CA CYS A 33 6.49 3.79 14.66
C CYS A 33 5.11 3.37 15.15
N GLY A 34 5.01 3.01 16.43
CA GLY A 34 3.76 2.64 17.09
C GLY A 34 3.14 1.37 16.51
N ALA A 35 1.82 1.31 16.51
CA ALA A 35 1.06 0.11 16.13
C ALA A 35 1.40 -0.41 14.73
N LEU A 36 1.73 0.48 13.78
CA LEU A 36 2.12 0.04 12.44
C LEU A 36 3.48 -0.65 12.44
N GLU A 37 4.47 -0.14 13.18
CA GLU A 37 5.78 -0.80 13.30
C GLU A 37 5.64 -2.18 13.95
N GLU A 38 4.89 -2.27 15.05
CA GLU A 38 4.62 -3.53 15.75
C GLU A 38 3.98 -4.56 14.82
N ALA A 39 2.99 -4.13 14.01
CA ALA A 39 2.35 -4.99 13.01
C ALA A 39 3.30 -5.42 11.90
N LEU A 40 4.17 -4.52 11.40
CA LEU A 40 5.19 -4.88 10.41
C LEU A 40 6.16 -5.93 10.95
N VAL A 41 6.57 -5.80 12.23
CA VAL A 41 7.43 -6.79 12.87
C VAL A 41 6.69 -8.10 13.10
N ARG A 42 5.43 -8.06 13.56
CA ARG A 42 4.60 -9.24 13.80
C ARG A 42 4.38 -10.05 12.51
N ASP A 43 4.02 -9.37 11.40
CA ASP A 43 3.53 -10.05 10.20
C ASP A 43 4.63 -10.37 9.20
N PHE A 44 5.73 -9.62 9.22
CA PHE A 44 6.87 -9.81 8.30
C PHE A 44 8.17 -10.22 8.98
N GLY A 45 8.22 -10.24 10.32
CA GLY A 45 9.42 -10.53 11.10
C GLY A 45 10.29 -9.31 11.39
N SER A 46 10.35 -8.33 10.50
CA SER A 46 11.02 -7.03 10.70
C SER A 46 10.60 -6.03 9.62
N VAL A 47 10.80 -4.73 9.90
CA VAL A 47 10.61 -3.67 8.89
C VAL A 47 11.50 -3.90 7.66
N ARG A 48 12.72 -4.43 7.84
CA ARG A 48 13.62 -4.77 6.75
C ARG A 48 13.04 -5.89 5.87
N GLN A 49 12.54 -6.95 6.45
CA GLN A 49 11.92 -8.06 5.71
C GLN A 49 10.67 -7.61 4.96
N TRP A 50 9.86 -6.73 5.57
CA TRP A 50 8.77 -6.09 4.85
C TRP A 50 9.28 -5.28 3.63
N LYS A 51 10.31 -4.43 3.79
CA LYS A 51 10.90 -3.68 2.67
C LYS A 51 11.37 -4.60 1.54
N GLU A 52 12.00 -5.71 1.88
CA GLU A 52 12.44 -6.73 0.91
C GLU A 52 11.25 -7.35 0.17
N GLN A 53 10.19 -7.77 0.88
CA GLN A 53 8.98 -8.33 0.26
C GLN A 53 8.26 -7.30 -0.62
N MET A 54 8.12 -6.06 -0.15
CA MET A 54 7.49 -4.99 -0.92
C MET A 54 8.28 -4.67 -2.20
N SER A 55 9.62 -4.66 -2.11
CA SER A 55 10.50 -4.46 -3.26
C SER A 55 10.39 -5.60 -4.27
N GLN A 56 10.36 -6.85 -3.81
CA GLN A 56 10.16 -8.02 -4.66
C GLN A 56 8.80 -7.97 -5.36
N ALA A 57 7.75 -7.65 -4.63
CA ALA A 57 6.40 -7.50 -5.19
C ALA A 57 6.36 -6.42 -6.26
N ALA A 58 6.87 -5.23 -5.97
CA ALA A 58 6.89 -4.08 -6.88
C ALA A 58 7.71 -4.36 -8.16
N THR A 59 8.87 -4.97 -8.02
CA THR A 59 9.74 -5.31 -9.17
C THR A 59 9.21 -6.50 -9.97
N GLY A 60 8.47 -7.41 -9.32
CA GLY A 60 7.90 -8.60 -9.92
C GLY A 60 6.61 -8.37 -10.72
N VAL A 61 5.98 -7.21 -10.62
CA VAL A 61 4.79 -6.88 -11.45
C VAL A 61 5.16 -6.90 -12.92
N PHE A 62 4.53 -7.78 -13.69
CA PHE A 62 4.69 -7.82 -15.14
C PHE A 62 3.87 -6.70 -15.81
N GLY A 63 4.55 -5.82 -16.53
CA GLY A 63 3.90 -4.67 -17.18
C GLY A 63 3.52 -3.57 -16.19
N SER A 64 2.38 -2.95 -16.42
CA SER A 64 1.84 -1.86 -15.62
C SER A 64 1.02 -2.37 -14.45
N GLY A 65 1.19 -1.76 -13.29
CA GLY A 65 0.43 -2.14 -12.09
C GLY A 65 0.92 -1.45 -10.84
N TRP A 66 0.61 -2.05 -9.70
CA TRP A 66 0.82 -1.50 -8.37
C TRP A 66 1.25 -2.61 -7.41
N ALA A 67 2.07 -2.28 -6.42
CA ALA A 67 2.26 -3.10 -5.24
C ALA A 67 1.73 -2.35 -4.02
N TRP A 68 1.17 -3.09 -3.05
CA TRP A 68 0.38 -2.53 -1.96
C TRP A 68 0.82 -3.09 -0.62
N LEU A 69 0.88 -2.24 0.39
CA LEU A 69 0.71 -2.66 1.77
C LEU A 69 -0.78 -2.53 2.11
N VAL A 70 -1.39 -3.62 2.51
CA VAL A 70 -2.81 -3.67 2.92
C VAL A 70 -2.93 -4.30 4.30
N SER A 71 -4.05 -4.05 4.96
CA SER A 71 -4.48 -4.82 6.13
C SER A 71 -5.73 -5.60 5.77
N ASP A 72 -5.82 -6.86 6.20
CA ASP A 72 -7.06 -7.62 6.15
C ASP A 72 -8.06 -7.17 7.22
N GLN A 73 -9.17 -7.91 7.33
CA GLN A 73 -10.23 -7.62 8.30
C GLN A 73 -9.86 -7.93 9.75
N ASP A 74 -8.79 -8.67 9.99
CA ASP A 74 -8.28 -9.03 11.32
C ASP A 74 -7.11 -8.15 11.76
N GLY A 75 -6.73 -7.18 10.93
CA GLY A 75 -5.62 -6.28 11.21
C GLY A 75 -4.25 -6.83 10.81
N THR A 76 -4.21 -7.96 10.08
CA THR A 76 -2.95 -8.54 9.58
C THR A 76 -2.48 -7.78 8.34
N LEU A 77 -1.22 -7.41 8.32
CA LEU A 77 -0.61 -6.72 7.19
C LEU A 77 -0.14 -7.70 6.12
N MET A 78 -0.37 -7.36 4.88
CA MET A 78 -0.01 -8.16 3.72
C MET A 78 0.55 -7.29 2.59
N VAL A 79 1.43 -7.86 1.78
CA VAL A 79 1.86 -7.28 0.50
C VAL A 79 1.14 -8.01 -0.63
N LEU A 80 0.50 -7.24 -1.52
CA LEU A 80 -0.12 -7.78 -2.72
C LEU A 80 0.13 -6.88 -3.94
N THR A 81 -0.18 -7.38 -5.12
CA THR A 81 -0.03 -6.65 -6.38
C THR A 81 -1.33 -6.63 -7.15
N THR A 82 -1.54 -5.57 -7.93
CA THR A 82 -2.64 -5.46 -8.87
C THR A 82 -2.12 -5.04 -10.25
N ALA A 83 -2.81 -5.49 -11.29
CA ALA A 83 -2.47 -5.16 -12.67
C ALA A 83 -3.18 -3.86 -13.10
N ASN A 84 -2.58 -3.13 -14.02
CA ASN A 84 -3.15 -1.92 -14.62
C ASN A 84 -3.66 -0.95 -13.56
N GLN A 85 -4.96 -0.60 -13.59
CA GLN A 85 -5.60 0.29 -12.60
C GLN A 85 -6.50 -0.48 -11.61
N ASP A 86 -6.33 -1.80 -11.52
CA ASP A 86 -7.07 -2.59 -10.54
C ASP A 86 -6.74 -2.13 -9.11
N VAL A 87 -7.72 -2.23 -8.25
CA VAL A 87 -7.66 -1.88 -6.84
C VAL A 87 -7.76 -3.17 -6.01
N PRO A 88 -7.07 -3.30 -4.88
CA PRO A 88 -7.34 -4.39 -3.94
C PRO A 88 -8.83 -4.49 -3.62
N ASP A 89 -9.34 -5.70 -3.37
CA ASP A 89 -10.75 -5.84 -2.98
C ASP A 89 -11.00 -5.11 -1.65
N LEU A 90 -11.64 -3.94 -1.74
CA LEU A 90 -11.92 -3.08 -0.58
C LEU A 90 -12.92 -3.68 0.41
N LYS A 91 -13.56 -4.82 0.07
CA LYS A 91 -14.38 -5.58 1.01
C LYS A 91 -13.52 -6.47 1.91
N LEU A 92 -12.36 -6.90 1.43
CA LEU A 92 -11.43 -7.78 2.14
C LEU A 92 -10.28 -7.02 2.77
N TYR A 93 -9.85 -5.92 2.14
CA TYR A 93 -8.62 -5.22 2.51
C TYR A 93 -8.83 -3.73 2.71
N THR A 94 -8.07 -3.18 3.63
CA THR A 94 -7.86 -1.73 3.77
C THR A 94 -6.49 -1.39 3.24
N SER A 95 -6.43 -0.53 2.24
CA SER A 95 -5.16 -0.08 1.66
C SER A 95 -4.43 0.88 2.61
N ILE A 96 -3.20 0.52 3.00
CA ILE A 96 -2.35 1.40 3.80
C ILE A 96 -1.60 2.36 2.89
N PHE A 97 -0.91 1.86 1.88
CA PHE A 97 -0.34 2.63 0.77
C PHE A 97 0.08 1.75 -0.40
N PRO A 98 0.07 2.29 -1.64
CA PRO A 98 0.61 1.66 -2.82
C PRO A 98 1.97 2.23 -3.23
N ILE A 99 2.66 1.49 -4.11
CA ILE A 99 3.67 2.02 -5.03
C ILE A 99 3.19 1.85 -6.46
N ASP A 100 3.28 2.91 -7.25
CA ASP A 100 3.04 2.89 -8.70
C ASP A 100 4.24 2.26 -9.41
N VAL A 101 4.02 1.20 -10.18
CA VAL A 101 5.06 0.57 -11.01
C VAL A 101 4.74 0.61 -12.50
N TRP A 102 3.83 1.47 -12.93
CA TRP A 102 3.69 1.91 -14.29
C TRP A 102 4.97 2.62 -14.74
N GLU A 103 5.40 2.46 -15.98
CA GLU A 103 6.62 3.11 -16.47
C GLU A 103 6.57 4.63 -16.39
N HIS A 104 5.38 5.25 -16.52
CA HIS A 104 5.24 6.69 -16.38
C HIS A 104 5.67 7.23 -14.99
N ALA A 105 5.64 6.39 -13.95
CA ALA A 105 6.03 6.80 -12.61
C ALA A 105 7.55 6.97 -12.44
N TYR A 106 8.36 6.30 -13.25
CA TYR A 106 9.81 6.27 -13.04
C TYR A 106 10.67 6.43 -14.29
N TYR A 107 10.11 6.31 -15.50
CA TYR A 107 10.92 6.23 -16.72
C TYR A 107 11.77 7.48 -16.97
N LEU A 108 11.25 8.68 -16.69
CA LEU A 108 11.99 9.93 -16.92
C LEU A 108 13.29 10.02 -16.10
N GLN A 109 13.30 9.43 -14.89
CA GLN A 109 14.46 9.49 -14.01
C GLN A 109 15.28 8.19 -13.99
N TYR A 110 14.63 7.05 -14.09
CA TYR A 110 15.25 5.74 -13.91
C TYR A 110 15.27 4.88 -15.17
N GLN A 111 14.58 5.26 -16.23
CA GLN A 111 14.35 4.49 -17.45
C GLN A 111 13.82 3.09 -17.08
N ASN A 112 14.46 2.01 -17.54
CA ASN A 112 14.05 0.63 -17.24
C ASN A 112 14.50 0.12 -15.86
N ARG A 113 15.18 0.95 -15.05
CA ARG A 113 15.71 0.54 -13.74
C ARG A 113 14.64 0.64 -12.65
N ARG A 114 13.58 -0.14 -12.77
CA ARG A 114 12.50 -0.19 -11.76
C ARG A 114 13.02 -0.49 -10.33
N PRO A 115 13.99 -1.39 -10.11
CA PRO A 115 14.53 -1.63 -8.77
C PRO A 115 15.11 -0.37 -8.11
N ASP A 116 15.84 0.48 -8.85
CA ASP A 116 16.42 1.73 -8.32
C ASP A 116 15.32 2.72 -7.91
N TYR A 117 14.24 2.79 -8.70
CA TYR A 117 13.07 3.59 -8.38
C TYR A 117 12.41 3.10 -7.08
N VAL A 118 12.19 1.80 -6.96
CA VAL A 118 11.56 1.19 -5.76
C VAL A 118 12.39 1.48 -4.51
N GLU A 119 13.72 1.38 -4.59
CA GLU A 119 14.61 1.75 -3.47
C GLU A 119 14.50 3.24 -3.11
N GLY A 120 14.47 4.11 -4.12
CA GLY A 120 14.25 5.55 -3.92
C GLY A 120 12.91 5.87 -3.28
N TRP A 121 11.85 5.18 -3.73
CA TRP A 121 10.50 5.36 -3.22
C TRP A 121 10.36 5.03 -1.73
N HIS A 122 11.03 4.01 -1.21
CA HIS A 122 11.01 3.68 0.22
C HIS A 122 11.39 4.87 1.13
N LYS A 123 12.24 5.78 0.63
CA LYS A 123 12.67 6.97 1.36
C LYS A 123 11.60 8.06 1.40
N LEU A 124 10.58 7.96 0.55
CA LEU A 124 9.50 8.94 0.42
C LEU A 124 8.24 8.59 1.22
N ILE A 125 8.17 7.39 1.82
CA ILE A 125 6.98 6.93 2.52
C ILE A 125 6.62 7.89 3.67
N HIS A 126 5.36 8.34 3.68
CA HIS A 126 4.81 9.17 4.74
C HIS A 126 4.30 8.32 5.90
N TRP A 127 5.22 7.82 6.72
CA TRP A 127 4.93 6.87 7.80
C TRP A 127 3.84 7.33 8.77
N LYS A 128 3.79 8.62 9.09
CA LYS A 128 2.74 9.17 9.96
C LYS A 128 1.33 9.00 9.36
N LYS A 129 1.15 9.17 8.05
CA LYS A 129 -0.14 8.92 7.39
C LYS A 129 -0.44 7.43 7.30
N ALA A 130 0.55 6.62 6.99
CA ALA A 130 0.43 5.17 6.99
C ALA A 130 -0.01 4.64 8.37
N GLY A 131 0.64 5.08 9.44
CA GLY A 131 0.28 4.76 10.82
C GLY A 131 -1.17 5.10 11.15
N ARG A 132 -1.61 6.32 10.81
CA ARG A 132 -3.00 6.74 11.03
C ARG A 132 -4.03 5.87 10.29
N ARG A 133 -3.73 5.43 9.07
CA ARG A 133 -4.62 4.52 8.33
C ARG A 133 -4.72 3.17 9.02
N TYR A 134 -3.60 2.66 9.51
CA TYR A 134 -3.59 1.42 10.26
C TYR A 134 -4.30 1.53 11.62
N GLU A 135 -4.11 2.62 12.35
CA GLU A 135 -4.86 2.92 13.58
C GLU A 135 -6.38 2.94 13.36
N GLN A 136 -6.84 3.45 12.20
CA GLN A 136 -8.25 3.40 11.83
C GLN A 136 -8.75 1.96 11.61
N VAL A 137 -7.89 1.04 11.13
CA VAL A 137 -8.23 -0.39 11.06
C VAL A 137 -8.44 -0.93 12.46
N LEU A 138 -7.48 -0.73 13.36
CA LEU A 138 -7.56 -1.22 14.74
C LEU A 138 -8.78 -0.67 15.49
N CYS A 139 -9.07 0.62 15.35
CA CYS A 139 -10.25 1.23 15.96
C CYS A 139 -11.58 0.62 15.46
N ARG A 140 -11.65 0.20 14.19
CA ARG A 140 -12.83 -0.51 13.67
C ARG A 140 -12.97 -1.92 14.27
N LEU A 141 -11.86 -2.63 14.44
CA LEU A 141 -11.84 -3.97 15.06
C LEU A 141 -12.29 -3.92 16.51
N GLU A 142 -11.78 -2.96 17.29
CA GLU A 142 -12.18 -2.75 18.67
C GLU A 142 -13.68 -2.47 18.81
N ARG A 143 -14.26 -1.65 17.94
CA ARG A 143 -15.70 -1.36 17.93
C ARG A 143 -16.52 -2.60 17.60
N ALA A 144 -16.11 -3.37 16.60
CA ALA A 144 -16.80 -4.61 16.22
C ALA A 144 -16.76 -5.65 17.35
N ALA A 145 -15.63 -5.79 18.03
CA ALA A 145 -15.51 -6.67 19.21
C ALA A 145 -16.42 -6.23 20.36
N GLY A 146 -16.44 -4.93 20.70
CA GLY A 146 -17.29 -4.40 21.76
C GLY A 146 -18.80 -4.43 21.44
N GLU A 147 -19.19 -4.50 20.17
CA GLU A 147 -20.58 -4.73 19.77
C GLU A 147 -20.96 -6.21 19.90
N ALA A 148 -20.05 -7.12 19.60
CA ALA A 148 -20.27 -8.57 19.72
C ALA A 148 -20.41 -9.02 21.17
N GLU A 149 -19.72 -8.39 22.13
CA GLU A 149 -19.81 -8.68 23.54
C GLU A 149 -21.16 -8.24 24.21
N LYS A 150 -21.94 -7.41 23.50
CA LYS A 150 -23.23 -6.89 24.01
C LYS A 150 -24.46 -7.69 23.56
N LEU A 151 -24.25 -8.71 22.72
CA LEU A 151 -25.29 -9.62 22.20
C LEU A 151 -25.29 -10.95 22.93
#